data_d72e0202abe743f346176e5c886d23e4
#
_entry.id   d72e0202abe743f346176e5c886d23e4
#
_cell.length_a   1.000
_cell.length_b   1.000
_cell.length_c   1.000
_cell.angle_alpha   90.00
_cell.angle_beta   90.00
_cell.angle_gamma   90.00
#
_symmetry.space_group_name_H-M   'P 1'
#
loop_
_entity.id
_entity.type
_entity.pdbx_description
1 polymer ?
#
loop_
_entity_poly.entity_id
_entity_poly.type
_entity_poly.pdbx_seq_one_letter_code
_entity_poly.pdbx_strand_id
1 'polypeptide(L)'
;MQRFRLKRGFTLIELMIVVAIIGILAAVAIPAFMKYIRRSKTVEATMNIRKLFDSSVAYYEGEHSDTSNAILAKQFPASIGPSPGIGNTCCGGTGGKCKPDPSNFQDAGGSWAALNFSVDDPFYYVYQYVSNGQDTGATFNAYAFGDLDCDGIYATFMRGGSVMTDRSISGGSGLFSKNDIE
;
A
#
# COMPACT_ATOMS: atom_id res chain seq x y z
N MET A 1 -2.36 20.10 -68.48
CA MET A 1 -3.14 18.86 -68.20
C MET A 1 -2.81 18.39 -66.79
N GLN A 2 -3.69 18.63 -65.80
CA GLN A 2 -3.49 18.14 -64.43
C GLN A 2 -3.94 16.66 -64.35
N ARG A 3 -3.02 15.78 -64.05
CA ARG A 3 -3.34 14.36 -63.79
C ARG A 3 -3.99 14.24 -62.42
N PHE A 4 -5.29 13.99 -62.37
CA PHE A 4 -6.00 13.57 -61.18
C PHE A 4 -5.46 12.19 -60.75
N ARG A 5 -4.68 12.17 -59.63
CA ARG A 5 -4.33 10.95 -58.95
C ARG A 5 -5.59 10.39 -58.30
N LEU A 6 -6.13 9.28 -58.82
CA LEU A 6 -7.17 8.54 -58.16
C LEU A 6 -6.71 8.12 -56.79
N LYS A 7 -7.29 8.71 -55.71
CA LYS A 7 -7.10 8.28 -54.36
C LYS A 7 -7.70 6.87 -54.22
N ARG A 8 -6.89 5.89 -53.90
CA ARG A 8 -7.39 4.56 -53.58
C ARG A 8 -8.20 4.67 -52.27
N GLY A 9 -9.46 4.29 -52.32
CA GLY A 9 -10.32 4.17 -51.17
C GLY A 9 -10.10 2.84 -50.44
N PHE A 10 -10.36 2.84 -49.13
CA PHE A 10 -10.30 1.63 -48.29
C PHE A 10 -11.54 0.75 -48.59
N THR A 11 -11.34 -0.54 -48.73
CA THR A 11 -12.49 -1.45 -48.91
C THR A 11 -13.12 -1.80 -47.57
N LEU A 12 -14.44 -2.08 -47.58
CA LEU A 12 -15.17 -2.44 -46.37
C LEU A 12 -14.61 -3.74 -45.74
N ILE A 13 -14.19 -4.70 -46.58
CA ILE A 13 -13.64 -5.97 -46.12
C ILE A 13 -12.27 -5.80 -45.44
N GLU A 14 -11.40 -4.88 -45.93
CA GLU A 14 -10.13 -4.57 -45.30
C GLU A 14 -10.35 -3.98 -43.89
N LEU A 15 -11.35 -3.12 -43.74
CA LEU A 15 -11.72 -2.56 -42.43
C LEU A 15 -12.22 -3.66 -41.49
N MET A 16 -13.11 -4.56 -41.98
CA MET A 16 -13.67 -5.63 -41.15
C MET A 16 -12.61 -6.60 -40.64
N ILE A 17 -11.64 -6.96 -41.46
CA ILE A 17 -10.57 -7.90 -41.08
C ILE A 17 -9.68 -7.21 -39.99
N VAL A 18 -9.33 -5.96 -40.18
CA VAL A 18 -8.49 -5.21 -39.20
C VAL A 18 -9.18 -5.11 -37.84
N VAL A 19 -10.48 -4.73 -37.84
CA VAL A 19 -11.23 -4.64 -36.56
C VAL A 19 -11.37 -6.00 -35.90
N ALA A 20 -11.57 -7.08 -36.65
CA ALA A 20 -11.63 -8.44 -36.10
C ALA A 20 -10.31 -8.84 -35.44
N ILE A 21 -9.16 -8.58 -36.10
CA ILE A 21 -7.85 -8.89 -35.53
C ILE A 21 -7.57 -8.06 -34.26
N ILE A 22 -7.85 -6.75 -34.31
CA ILE A 22 -7.67 -5.88 -33.13
C ILE A 22 -8.57 -6.34 -32.00
N GLY A 23 -9.82 -6.74 -32.27
CA GLY A 23 -10.74 -7.23 -31.25
C GLY A 23 -10.23 -8.49 -30.55
N ILE A 24 -9.69 -9.45 -31.31
CA ILE A 24 -9.10 -10.68 -30.73
C ILE A 24 -7.87 -10.34 -29.87
N LEU A 25 -6.98 -9.49 -30.37
CA LEU A 25 -5.79 -9.09 -29.63
C LEU A 25 -6.15 -8.31 -28.34
N ALA A 26 -7.11 -7.39 -28.42
CA ALA A 26 -7.58 -6.62 -27.28
C ALA A 26 -8.22 -7.50 -26.20
N ALA A 27 -8.98 -8.53 -26.58
CA ALA A 27 -9.63 -9.46 -25.65
C ALA A 27 -8.62 -10.16 -24.72
N VAL A 28 -7.40 -10.42 -25.20
CA VAL A 28 -6.33 -11.04 -24.40
C VAL A 28 -5.48 -10.00 -23.69
N ALA A 29 -5.20 -8.87 -24.36
CA ALA A 29 -4.28 -7.87 -23.86
C ALA A 29 -4.85 -7.06 -22.68
N ILE A 30 -6.15 -6.70 -22.72
CA ILE A 30 -6.77 -5.84 -21.70
C ILE A 30 -6.74 -6.48 -20.29
N PRO A 31 -7.17 -7.74 -20.08
CA PRO A 31 -7.11 -8.36 -18.77
C PRO A 31 -5.68 -8.47 -18.21
N ALA A 32 -4.72 -8.82 -19.06
CA ALA A 32 -3.32 -8.91 -18.68
C ALA A 32 -2.77 -7.54 -18.26
N PHE A 33 -3.11 -6.47 -18.96
CA PHE A 33 -2.70 -5.12 -18.67
C PHE A 33 -3.30 -4.60 -17.35
N MET A 34 -4.58 -4.88 -17.09
CA MET A 34 -5.23 -4.51 -15.83
C MET A 34 -4.57 -5.18 -14.63
N LYS A 35 -4.23 -6.47 -14.74
CA LYS A 35 -3.47 -7.19 -13.71
C LYS A 35 -2.09 -6.56 -13.47
N TYR A 36 -1.41 -6.16 -14.53
CA TYR A 36 -0.12 -5.50 -14.41
C TYR A 36 -0.22 -4.14 -13.70
N ILE A 37 -1.24 -3.33 -14.03
CA ILE A 37 -1.49 -2.05 -13.35
C ILE A 37 -1.76 -2.27 -11.87
N ARG A 38 -2.61 -3.23 -11.48
CA ARG A 38 -2.86 -3.53 -10.07
C ARG A 38 -1.56 -3.92 -9.36
N ARG A 39 -0.76 -4.80 -9.96
CA ARG A 39 0.53 -5.18 -9.40
C ARG A 39 1.50 -3.99 -9.25
N SER A 40 1.46 -3.02 -10.13
CA SER A 40 2.23 -1.79 -10.00
C SER A 40 1.80 -0.96 -8.77
N LYS A 41 0.50 -0.94 -8.47
CA LYS A 41 -0.04 -0.23 -7.30
C LYS A 41 0.38 -0.90 -5.98
N THR A 42 0.60 -2.22 -5.93
CA THR A 42 1.02 -2.93 -4.71
C THR A 42 2.42 -2.52 -4.22
N VAL A 43 3.22 -1.90 -5.07
CA VAL A 43 4.52 -1.34 -4.69
C VAL A 43 4.39 -0.28 -3.60
N GLU A 44 3.32 0.52 -3.63
CA GLU A 44 3.02 1.51 -2.57
C GLU A 44 2.93 0.85 -1.20
N ALA A 45 2.13 -0.22 -1.07
CA ALA A 45 1.98 -0.95 0.20
C ALA A 45 3.32 -1.50 0.69
N THR A 46 4.10 -2.12 -0.20
CA THR A 46 5.38 -2.72 0.17
C THR A 46 6.41 -1.70 0.62
N MET A 47 6.47 -0.55 -0.03
CA MET A 47 7.38 0.55 0.35
C MET A 47 6.99 1.15 1.69
N ASN A 48 5.71 1.44 1.90
CA ASN A 48 5.23 2.04 3.15
C ASN A 48 5.35 1.08 4.34
N ILE A 49 5.06 -0.22 4.16
CA ILE A 49 5.30 -1.23 5.20
C ILE A 49 6.78 -1.34 5.55
N ARG A 50 7.68 -1.24 4.57
CA ARG A 50 9.13 -1.22 4.83
C ARG A 50 9.49 0.01 5.64
N LYS A 51 8.99 1.19 5.28
CA LYS A 51 9.19 2.43 6.05
C LYS A 51 8.72 2.28 7.50
N LEU A 52 7.52 1.71 7.71
CA LEU A 52 6.98 1.44 9.04
C LEU A 52 7.87 0.47 9.84
N PHE A 53 8.37 -0.57 9.21
CA PHE A 53 9.29 -1.51 9.85
C PHE A 53 10.59 -0.82 10.28
N ASP A 54 11.22 -0.08 9.38
CA ASP A 54 12.49 0.60 9.64
C ASP A 54 12.32 1.69 10.73
N SER A 55 11.20 2.42 10.71
CA SER A 55 10.85 3.39 11.74
C SER A 55 10.58 2.74 13.10
N SER A 56 9.97 1.54 13.12
CA SER A 56 9.74 0.79 14.36
C SER A 56 11.05 0.35 15.00
N VAL A 57 12.00 -0.11 14.19
CA VAL A 57 13.36 -0.46 14.66
C VAL A 57 14.05 0.77 15.24
N ALA A 58 14.04 1.89 14.51
CA ALA A 58 14.67 3.13 14.96
C ALA A 58 14.04 3.66 16.27
N TYR A 59 12.71 3.58 16.40
CA TYR A 59 12.02 3.97 17.63
C TYR A 59 12.44 3.09 18.81
N TYR A 60 12.46 1.77 18.65
CA TYR A 60 12.82 0.85 19.73
C TYR A 60 14.28 1.04 20.20
N GLU A 61 15.20 1.37 19.30
CA GLU A 61 16.61 1.62 19.64
C GLU A 61 16.78 2.96 20.39
N GLY A 62 15.89 3.91 20.17
CA GLY A 62 15.90 5.20 20.85
C GLY A 62 15.60 5.10 22.34
N GLU A 63 15.99 6.11 23.10
CA GLU A 63 15.57 6.29 24.49
C GLU A 63 14.36 7.22 24.54
N HIS A 64 13.34 6.79 25.26
CA HIS A 64 12.10 7.55 25.42
C HIS A 64 11.88 7.85 26.90
N SER A 65 11.36 9.04 27.19
CA SER A 65 10.96 9.45 28.54
C SER A 65 9.50 9.87 28.54
N ASP A 66 8.88 9.68 29.68
CA ASP A 66 7.53 10.19 29.92
C ASP A 66 7.52 11.72 30.24
N THR A 67 6.34 12.27 30.47
CA THR A 67 6.15 13.67 30.81
C THR A 67 6.78 14.05 32.18
N SER A 68 7.09 13.07 33.03
CA SER A 68 7.80 13.23 34.31
C SER A 68 9.32 13.06 34.19
N ASN A 69 9.84 12.94 32.97
CA ASN A 69 11.26 12.73 32.66
C ASN A 69 11.80 11.37 33.15
N ALA A 70 10.90 10.41 33.46
CA ALA A 70 11.29 9.04 33.75
C ALA A 70 11.58 8.28 32.45
N ILE A 71 12.69 7.53 32.42
CA ILE A 71 13.06 6.69 31.26
C ILE A 71 12.02 5.55 31.15
N LEU A 72 11.40 5.44 30.00
CA LEU A 72 10.47 4.35 29.72
C LEU A 72 11.22 3.07 29.37
N ALA A 73 10.62 1.92 29.74
CA ALA A 73 11.09 0.62 29.24
C ALA A 73 11.07 0.64 27.71
N LYS A 74 12.03 -0.05 27.09
CA LYS A 74 12.10 -0.16 25.63
C LYS A 74 10.84 -0.85 25.09
N GLN A 75 10.14 -0.17 24.23
CA GLN A 75 8.89 -0.65 23.64
C GLN A 75 8.72 -0.08 22.25
N PHE A 76 7.85 -0.70 21.46
CA PHE A 76 7.39 -0.12 20.20
C PHE A 76 6.31 0.93 20.45
N PRO A 77 6.05 1.87 19.51
CA PRO A 77 4.93 2.79 19.61
C PRO A 77 3.61 2.06 19.86
N ALA A 78 2.66 2.72 20.49
CA ALA A 78 1.36 2.11 20.78
C ALA A 78 0.64 1.66 19.52
N SER A 79 -0.20 0.64 19.64
CA SER A 79 -1.04 0.17 18.53
C SER A 79 -1.99 1.25 18.07
N ILE A 80 -2.15 1.35 16.75
CA ILE A 80 -3.13 2.26 16.14
C ILE A 80 -3.92 1.52 15.06
N GLY A 81 -5.22 1.78 15.02
CA GLY A 81 -6.13 1.23 14.03
C GLY A 81 -5.85 1.71 12.61
N PRO A 82 -6.58 1.15 11.64
CA PRO A 82 -6.41 1.54 10.25
C PRO A 82 -6.62 3.03 10.03
N SER A 83 -5.71 3.63 9.30
CA SER A 83 -5.72 5.06 8.94
C SER A 83 -5.59 5.23 7.42
N PRO A 84 -6.58 5.88 6.78
CA PRO A 84 -7.96 6.09 7.25
C PRO A 84 -8.66 4.77 7.58
N GLY A 85 -9.81 4.81 8.25
CA GLY A 85 -10.53 3.58 8.63
C GLY A 85 -10.88 2.69 7.43
N ILE A 86 -10.89 1.37 7.62
CA ILE A 86 -11.15 0.36 6.55
C ILE A 86 -12.50 0.59 5.85
N GLY A 87 -13.51 1.14 6.57
CA GLY A 87 -14.81 1.47 5.97
C GLY A 87 -14.79 2.62 4.96
N ASN A 88 -13.72 3.40 4.94
CA ASN A 88 -13.44 4.44 3.95
C ASN A 88 -12.45 3.92 2.91
N THR A 89 -12.85 2.89 2.19
CA THR A 89 -12.02 2.38 1.10
C THR A 89 -11.72 3.49 0.11
N CYS A 90 -10.49 3.51 -0.37
CA CYS A 90 -10.05 4.50 -1.36
C CYS A 90 -10.84 4.43 -2.68
N CYS A 91 -11.67 3.39 -2.84
CA CYS A 91 -12.53 3.17 -4.00
C CYS A 91 -13.49 4.33 -4.32
N GLY A 92 -14.02 5.01 -3.30
CA GLY A 92 -14.90 6.17 -3.49
C GLY A 92 -14.17 7.44 -3.95
N GLY A 93 -12.85 7.44 -3.92
CA GLY A 93 -12.03 8.58 -4.31
C GLY A 93 -11.78 8.67 -5.81
N THR A 94 -11.34 9.84 -6.26
CA THR A 94 -11.01 10.07 -7.66
C THR A 94 -9.87 9.14 -8.11
N GLY A 95 -10.12 8.28 -9.09
CA GLY A 95 -9.17 7.30 -9.59
C GLY A 95 -8.91 6.12 -8.64
N GLY A 96 -9.85 5.82 -7.73
CA GLY A 96 -9.73 4.73 -6.77
C GLY A 96 -8.66 5.00 -5.71
N LYS A 97 -8.43 6.26 -5.34
CA LYS A 97 -7.43 6.68 -4.36
C LYS A 97 -8.07 7.37 -3.17
N CYS A 98 -7.53 7.13 -1.99
CA CYS A 98 -7.80 7.97 -0.85
C CYS A 98 -7.21 9.37 -1.03
N LYS A 99 -7.94 10.38 -0.56
CA LYS A 99 -7.43 11.74 -0.48
C LYS A 99 -6.41 11.83 0.65
N PRO A 100 -5.25 12.47 0.44
CA PRO A 100 -4.34 12.73 1.53
C PRO A 100 -5.02 13.73 2.49
N ASP A 101 -5.09 13.34 3.76
CA ASP A 101 -5.58 14.18 4.85
C ASP A 101 -4.65 13.95 6.04
N PRO A 102 -3.88 14.98 6.44
CA PRO A 102 -2.97 14.86 7.56
C PRO A 102 -3.64 14.38 8.85
N SER A 103 -4.94 14.65 9.03
CA SER A 103 -5.67 14.22 10.22
C SER A 103 -5.79 12.70 10.34
N ASN A 104 -5.72 11.96 9.23
CA ASN A 104 -5.74 10.50 9.22
C ASN A 104 -4.50 9.87 9.88
N PHE A 105 -3.39 10.62 9.90
CA PHE A 105 -2.12 10.18 10.49
C PHE A 105 -1.77 10.99 11.74
N GLN A 106 -2.77 11.63 12.37
CA GLN A 106 -2.67 12.29 13.67
C GLN A 106 -3.53 11.52 14.67
N ASP A 107 -2.88 10.80 15.57
CA ASP A 107 -3.56 10.05 16.62
C ASP A 107 -3.26 10.64 18.00
N ALA A 108 -4.20 10.51 18.92
CA ALA A 108 -4.05 11.02 20.29
C ALA A 108 -2.87 10.35 21.04
N GLY A 109 -2.50 9.15 20.64
CA GLY A 109 -1.36 8.41 21.19
C GLY A 109 -0.01 8.79 20.57
N GLY A 110 -0.01 9.58 19.49
CA GLY A 110 1.21 10.00 18.80
C GLY A 110 1.96 8.87 18.09
N SER A 111 1.32 7.72 17.83
CA SER A 111 1.99 6.55 17.26
C SER A 111 2.47 6.80 15.84
N TRP A 112 1.67 7.45 14.99
CA TRP A 112 2.10 7.82 13.64
C TRP A 112 3.24 8.83 13.66
N ALA A 113 3.20 9.79 14.59
CA ALA A 113 4.28 10.75 14.78
C ALA A 113 5.56 10.06 15.28
N ALA A 114 5.45 9.12 16.22
CA ALA A 114 6.57 8.32 16.73
C ALA A 114 7.22 7.46 15.63
N LEU A 115 6.40 6.94 14.69
CA LEU A 115 6.87 6.18 13.53
C LEU A 115 7.34 7.08 12.38
N ASN A 116 7.23 8.41 12.52
CA ASN A 116 7.49 9.36 11.44
C ASN A 116 6.80 8.94 10.14
N PHE A 117 5.52 8.59 10.25
CA PHE A 117 4.73 8.05 9.15
C PHE A 117 3.53 8.91 8.84
N SER A 118 3.47 9.38 7.62
CA SER A 118 2.32 10.01 6.98
C SER A 118 2.33 9.68 5.49
N VAL A 119 1.18 9.82 4.85
CA VAL A 119 1.05 9.71 3.39
C VAL A 119 0.42 11.01 2.91
N ASP A 120 1.21 11.80 2.21
CA ASP A 120 0.85 13.17 1.79
C ASP A 120 0.35 13.24 0.33
N ASP A 121 0.56 12.19 -0.45
CA ASP A 121 0.06 12.04 -1.81
C ASP A 121 -1.18 11.13 -1.86
N PRO A 122 -2.04 11.23 -2.91
CA PRO A 122 -3.17 10.31 -3.09
C PRO A 122 -2.72 8.84 -3.16
N PHE A 123 -3.25 8.00 -2.28
CA PHE A 123 -2.79 6.65 -2.01
C PHE A 123 -3.90 5.60 -2.17
N TYR A 124 -3.50 4.31 -2.29
CA TYR A 124 -4.40 3.18 -2.52
C TYR A 124 -4.67 2.33 -1.28
N TYR A 125 -3.77 2.36 -0.26
CA TYR A 125 -3.77 1.45 0.87
C TYR A 125 -3.96 2.18 2.18
N VAL A 126 -4.79 1.65 3.06
CA VAL A 126 -4.90 2.10 4.45
C VAL A 126 -3.89 1.35 5.31
N TYR A 127 -3.34 2.01 6.31
CA TYR A 127 -2.25 1.47 7.12
C TYR A 127 -2.66 1.29 8.57
N GLN A 128 -2.21 0.20 9.18
CA GLN A 128 -2.43 -0.11 10.58
C GLN A 128 -1.13 -0.56 11.22
N TYR A 129 -0.97 -0.22 12.48
CA TYR A 129 0.17 -0.65 13.27
C TYR A 129 -0.31 -1.30 14.57
N VAL A 130 0.23 -2.46 14.89
CA VAL A 130 -0.10 -3.21 16.11
C VAL A 130 1.19 -3.59 16.80
N SER A 131 1.29 -3.28 18.08
CA SER A 131 2.44 -3.62 18.92
C SER A 131 2.00 -4.23 20.23
N ASN A 132 2.88 -5.02 20.84
CA ASN A 132 2.64 -5.63 22.13
C ASN A 132 3.96 -5.89 22.86
N GLY A 133 3.91 -5.84 24.19
CA GLY A 133 5.04 -6.16 25.06
C GLY A 133 6.06 -5.03 25.21
N GLN A 134 7.00 -5.26 26.08
CA GLN A 134 8.11 -4.37 26.41
C GLN A 134 9.41 -5.18 26.50
N ASP A 135 10.54 -4.55 26.33
CA ASP A 135 11.86 -5.17 26.37
C ASP A 135 11.97 -6.42 25.48
N THR A 136 12.58 -7.49 26.00
CA THR A 136 12.67 -8.77 25.30
C THR A 136 11.29 -9.41 25.14
N GLY A 137 10.94 -9.83 23.93
CA GLY A 137 9.62 -10.36 23.59
C GLY A 137 8.61 -9.31 23.12
N ALA A 138 8.97 -8.03 23.10
CA ALA A 138 8.16 -7.03 22.43
C ALA A 138 8.01 -7.36 20.94
N THR A 139 6.81 -7.15 20.40
CA THR A 139 6.49 -7.46 19.01
C THR A 139 5.75 -6.29 18.35
N PHE A 140 5.87 -6.21 17.05
CA PHE A 140 5.03 -5.32 16.25
C PHE A 140 4.67 -5.94 14.90
N ASN A 141 3.56 -5.48 14.32
CA ASN A 141 3.13 -5.78 12.97
C ASN A 141 2.62 -4.50 12.30
N ALA A 142 3.14 -4.23 11.12
CA ALA A 142 2.65 -3.18 10.24
C ALA A 142 1.80 -3.83 9.13
N TYR A 143 0.61 -3.28 8.90
CA TYR A 143 -0.34 -3.77 7.91
C TYR A 143 -0.64 -2.70 6.88
N ALA A 144 -0.91 -3.13 5.65
CA ALA A 144 -1.56 -2.33 4.62
C ALA A 144 -2.73 -3.11 4.03
N PHE A 145 -3.88 -2.45 3.91
CA PHE A 145 -5.11 -3.00 3.34
C PHE A 145 -5.53 -2.17 2.15
N GLY A 146 -5.85 -2.80 1.04
CA GLY A 146 -6.33 -2.12 -0.16
C GLY A 146 -7.32 -2.98 -0.93
N ASP A 147 -8.20 -2.32 -1.65
CA ASP A 147 -9.18 -2.92 -2.54
C ASP A 147 -9.07 -2.14 -3.87
N LEU A 148 -8.35 -2.72 -4.83
CA LEU A 148 -7.95 -2.02 -6.05
C LEU A 148 -8.98 -2.13 -7.18
N ASP A 149 -9.92 -3.05 -7.07
CA ASP A 149 -11.02 -3.23 -8.03
C ASP A 149 -12.40 -2.94 -7.46
N CYS A 150 -12.44 -2.62 -6.16
CA CYS A 150 -13.64 -2.18 -5.48
C CYS A 150 -14.73 -3.26 -5.37
N ASP A 151 -14.33 -4.50 -5.21
CA ASP A 151 -15.26 -5.63 -5.03
C ASP A 151 -15.55 -5.97 -3.55
N GLY A 152 -14.86 -5.29 -2.62
CA GLY A 152 -14.99 -5.50 -1.18
C GLY A 152 -14.03 -6.56 -0.61
N ILE A 153 -13.19 -7.15 -1.45
CA ILE A 153 -12.13 -8.07 -1.02
C ILE A 153 -10.83 -7.29 -0.87
N TYR A 154 -10.19 -7.42 0.27
CA TYR A 154 -9.00 -6.63 0.56
C TYR A 154 -7.72 -7.42 0.29
N ALA A 155 -6.82 -6.81 -0.48
CA ALA A 155 -5.41 -7.15 -0.42
C ALA A 155 -4.88 -6.82 0.97
N THR A 156 -4.14 -7.74 1.56
CA THR A 156 -3.50 -7.53 2.87
C THR A 156 -2.01 -7.77 2.74
N PHE A 157 -1.24 -6.77 3.11
CA PHE A 157 0.22 -6.88 3.26
C PHE A 157 0.57 -6.70 4.72
N MET A 158 1.52 -7.50 5.22
CA MET A 158 1.95 -7.44 6.61
C MET A 158 3.46 -7.68 6.70
N ARG A 159 4.11 -6.93 7.58
CA ARG A 159 5.46 -7.20 8.01
C ARG A 159 5.56 -6.96 9.51
N GLY A 160 6.11 -7.92 10.23
CA GLY A 160 6.30 -7.83 11.66
C GLY A 160 7.75 -7.96 12.07
N GLY A 161 8.02 -7.61 13.32
CA GLY A 161 9.28 -7.82 14.00
C GLY A 161 9.07 -8.17 15.46
N SER A 162 10.06 -8.80 16.05
CA SER A 162 10.08 -9.16 17.47
C SER A 162 11.46 -8.92 18.05
N VAL A 163 11.51 -8.54 19.31
CA VAL A 163 12.73 -8.38 20.08
C VAL A 163 13.13 -9.73 20.64
N MET A 164 14.32 -10.18 20.30
CA MET A 164 14.88 -11.45 20.76
C MET A 164 15.49 -11.33 22.17
N THR A 165 15.86 -12.46 22.76
CA THR A 165 16.46 -12.50 24.11
C THR A 165 17.81 -11.78 24.20
N ASP A 166 18.53 -11.68 23.10
CA ASP A 166 19.78 -10.91 22.97
C ASP A 166 19.55 -9.41 22.71
N ARG A 167 18.27 -8.96 22.74
CA ARG A 167 17.80 -7.60 22.43
C ARG A 167 17.96 -7.18 20.97
N SER A 168 18.34 -8.07 20.08
CA SER A 168 18.29 -7.82 18.65
C SER A 168 16.83 -7.83 18.16
N ILE A 169 16.53 -7.03 17.13
CA ILE A 169 15.22 -7.05 16.49
C ILE A 169 15.28 -8.01 15.30
N SER A 170 14.55 -9.11 15.44
CA SER A 170 14.34 -10.03 14.32
C SER A 170 13.13 -9.58 13.52
N GLY A 171 13.34 -9.17 12.27
CA GLY A 171 12.28 -9.04 11.30
C GLY A 171 11.85 -10.43 10.82
N GLY A 172 10.56 -10.70 10.73
CA GLY A 172 10.06 -11.91 10.08
C GLY A 172 10.66 -12.08 8.68
N SER A 173 10.68 -13.31 8.16
CA SER A 173 11.37 -13.72 6.92
C SER A 173 10.87 -13.05 5.63
N GLY A 174 10.20 -11.92 5.71
CA GLY A 174 9.74 -11.16 4.56
C GLY A 174 8.37 -10.49 4.74
N LEU A 175 7.84 -10.06 3.64
CA LEU A 175 6.50 -9.48 3.55
C LEU A 175 5.49 -10.62 3.38
N PHE A 176 4.55 -10.75 4.28
CA PHE A 176 3.37 -11.59 4.08
C PHE A 176 2.38 -10.85 3.19
N SER A 177 1.82 -11.52 2.19
CA SER A 177 0.74 -10.99 1.38
C SER A 177 -0.40 -11.99 1.24
N LYS A 178 -1.62 -11.49 1.20
CA LYS A 178 -2.84 -12.24 0.92
C LYS A 178 -3.66 -11.41 -0.06
N ASN A 179 -4.18 -12.05 -1.11
CA ASN A 179 -4.96 -11.41 -2.16
C ASN A 179 -4.23 -10.22 -2.80
N ASP A 180 -2.95 -10.38 -3.11
CA ASP A 180 -2.02 -9.30 -3.48
C ASP A 180 -2.36 -8.56 -4.79
N ILE A 181 -3.40 -8.96 -5.49
CA ILE A 181 -3.84 -8.37 -6.77
C ILE A 181 -5.26 -7.74 -6.67
N GLU A 182 -5.87 -7.83 -5.49
CA GLU A 182 -7.17 -7.20 -5.22
C GLU A 182 -7.06 -5.70 -4.96
#